data_5edf2a6a228fb5f28131b2cdbfd3fc09
#
_entry.id   5edf2a6a228fb5f28131b2cdbfd3fc09
#
_cell.length_a   1.000
_cell.length_b   1.000
_cell.length_c   1.000
_cell.angle_alpha   90.00
_cell.angle_beta   90.00
_cell.angle_gamma   90.00
#
_symmetry.space_group_name_H-M   'P 1'
#
loop_
_entity.id
_entity.type
_entity.pdbx_description
1 polymer ?
#
loop_
_entity_poly.entity_id
_entity_poly.type
_entity_poly.pdbx_seq_one_letter_code
_entity_poly.pdbx_strand_id
1 'polypeptide(L)'
;MAQQRQNIYIGAPGFRGLNTEDSPVGQDASFASLAENAVIDKFGRIAARKGVKKVTSSTTPLGSSAGVEVIKEFIDRDGNVLVFSAGNNKIFTGTTSLTDISSGLTISANNWQIVSFNGDAYFFQRGHDALKYTDSSSTLAALSAHAPDANAVCAAFGRLWAVDVSG
;
A
#
# COMPACT_ATOMS: atom_id res chain seq x y z
N MET A 1 67.75 9.38 -6.65
CA MET A 1 66.70 9.75 -7.63
C MET A 1 65.42 9.98 -6.83
N ALA A 2 64.89 11.19 -6.83
CA ALA A 2 63.64 11.49 -6.14
C ALA A 2 62.46 10.97 -6.97
N GLN A 3 61.64 10.12 -6.35
CA GLN A 3 60.42 9.67 -6.96
C GLN A 3 59.44 10.85 -7.08
N GLN A 4 59.11 11.22 -8.27
CA GLN A 4 58.09 12.25 -8.56
C GLN A 4 56.73 11.72 -8.13
N ARG A 5 56.15 12.30 -7.10
CA ARG A 5 54.78 11.97 -6.67
C ARG A 5 53.82 12.55 -7.69
N GLN A 6 53.12 11.68 -8.39
CA GLN A 6 52.04 12.06 -9.31
C GLN A 6 50.78 12.32 -8.48
N ASN A 7 50.32 13.55 -8.43
CA ASN A 7 49.03 13.89 -7.84
C ASN A 7 47.94 13.57 -8.85
N ILE A 8 47.14 12.55 -8.56
CA ILE A 8 45.95 12.23 -9.36
C ILE A 8 44.80 13.05 -8.77
N TYR A 9 44.33 14.01 -9.52
CA TYR A 9 43.08 14.72 -9.19
C TYR A 9 41.89 13.84 -9.57
N ILE A 10 41.17 13.32 -8.59
CA ILE A 10 39.89 12.65 -8.79
C ILE A 10 38.82 13.74 -8.70
N GLY A 11 38.40 14.25 -9.83
CA GLY A 11 37.22 15.09 -9.91
C GLY A 11 35.98 14.21 -9.80
N ALA A 12 35.19 14.39 -8.75
CA ALA A 12 33.88 13.74 -8.64
C ALA A 12 32.81 14.69 -9.22
N PRO A 13 32.37 14.49 -10.47
CA PRO A 13 31.43 15.40 -11.13
C PRO A 13 30.00 15.35 -10.56
N GLY A 14 29.80 14.60 -9.48
CA GLY A 14 28.48 14.27 -8.96
C GLY A 14 27.88 13.05 -9.67
N PHE A 15 26.89 12.44 -9.03
CA PHE A 15 26.20 11.29 -9.62
C PHE A 15 25.03 11.74 -10.49
N ARG A 16 24.92 11.17 -11.69
CA ARG A 16 23.85 11.43 -12.64
C ARG A 16 22.70 10.44 -12.54
N GLY A 17 22.94 9.27 -11.98
CA GLY A 17 21.91 8.24 -11.83
C GLY A 17 22.48 6.84 -11.75
N LEU A 18 21.59 5.87 -11.90
CA LEU A 18 21.89 4.45 -12.01
C LEU A 18 21.95 4.09 -13.50
N ASN A 19 23.03 3.44 -13.92
CA ASN A 19 23.15 2.86 -15.26
C ASN A 19 23.41 1.36 -15.11
N THR A 20 22.47 0.56 -15.57
CA THR A 20 22.52 -0.91 -15.53
C THR A 20 22.67 -1.52 -16.91
N GLU A 21 22.76 -0.69 -17.96
CA GLU A 21 22.87 -1.15 -19.36
C GLU A 21 24.31 -1.35 -19.76
N ASP A 22 25.21 -0.49 -19.30
CA ASP A 22 26.63 -0.56 -19.65
C ASP A 22 27.40 -1.48 -18.72
N SER A 23 28.48 -2.05 -19.23
CA SER A 23 29.42 -2.83 -18.44
C SER A 23 30.05 -1.95 -17.35
N PRO A 24 30.11 -2.40 -16.10
CA PRO A 24 30.72 -1.63 -14.99
C PRO A 24 32.18 -1.20 -15.25
N VAL A 25 32.89 -1.89 -16.13
CA VAL A 25 34.29 -1.60 -16.47
C VAL A 25 34.40 -0.44 -17.44
N GLY A 26 33.40 -0.23 -18.29
CA GLY A 26 33.40 0.84 -19.31
C GLY A 26 32.48 2.01 -18.97
N GLN A 27 31.83 1.96 -17.84
CA GLN A 27 30.85 2.95 -17.41
C GLN A 27 31.51 4.27 -16.98
N ASP A 28 30.90 5.39 -17.37
CA ASP A 28 31.30 6.72 -16.89
C ASP A 28 31.19 6.79 -15.35
N ALA A 29 32.22 7.33 -14.70
CA ALA A 29 32.31 7.46 -13.26
C ALA A 29 31.21 8.34 -12.62
N SER A 30 30.42 9.04 -13.43
CA SER A 30 29.25 9.82 -12.98
C SER A 30 27.99 8.98 -12.77
N PHE A 31 27.99 7.70 -13.15
CA PHE A 31 26.88 6.79 -12.92
C PHE A 31 27.23 5.72 -11.89
N ALA A 32 26.23 5.29 -11.14
CA ALA A 32 26.34 4.14 -10.27
C ALA A 32 25.87 2.88 -11.01
N SER A 33 26.59 1.79 -10.89
CA SER A 33 26.15 0.47 -11.38
C SER A 33 25.23 -0.23 -10.37
N LEU A 34 25.30 0.15 -9.10
CA LEU A 34 24.46 -0.38 -8.03
C LEU A 34 24.15 0.75 -7.03
N ALA A 35 22.89 0.86 -6.64
CA ALA A 35 22.48 1.81 -5.60
C ALA A 35 21.43 1.13 -4.69
N GLU A 36 21.88 0.70 -3.52
CA GLU A 36 21.03 0.12 -2.50
C GLU A 36 20.79 1.11 -1.36
N ASN A 37 19.52 1.33 -1.01
CA ASN A 37 19.13 2.24 0.07
C ASN A 37 19.69 3.66 -0.06
N ALA A 38 20.04 4.07 -1.27
CA ALA A 38 20.55 5.38 -1.59
C ALA A 38 19.60 6.12 -2.53
N VAL A 39 19.61 7.43 -2.45
CA VAL A 39 18.96 8.34 -3.38
C VAL A 39 19.97 9.35 -3.89
N ILE A 40 19.86 9.71 -5.15
CA ILE A 40 20.68 10.75 -5.76
C ILE A 40 19.79 11.97 -5.95
N ASP A 41 20.17 13.09 -5.36
CA ASP A 41 19.40 14.33 -5.48
C ASP A 41 19.65 15.01 -6.85
N LYS A 42 18.87 16.04 -7.14
CA LYS A 42 19.00 16.82 -8.39
C LYS A 42 20.34 17.51 -8.58
N PHE A 43 21.16 17.57 -7.55
CA PHE A 43 22.51 18.15 -7.58
C PHE A 43 23.60 17.08 -7.68
N GLY A 44 23.24 15.81 -7.87
CA GLY A 44 24.17 14.69 -7.96
C GLY A 44 24.79 14.27 -6.62
N ARG A 45 24.17 14.64 -5.49
CA ARG A 45 24.63 14.21 -4.17
C ARG A 45 23.94 12.92 -3.78
N ILE A 46 24.72 12.00 -3.21
CA ILE A 46 24.18 10.74 -2.69
C ILE A 46 23.74 10.98 -1.25
N ALA A 47 22.55 10.55 -0.93
CA ALA A 47 21.99 10.53 0.40
C ALA A 47 21.43 9.15 0.74
N ALA A 48 21.38 8.80 2.01
CA ALA A 48 20.67 7.62 2.44
C ALA A 48 19.16 7.79 2.15
N ARG A 49 18.52 6.73 1.65
CA ARG A 49 17.08 6.69 1.53
C ARG A 49 16.45 6.89 2.91
N LYS A 50 15.45 7.76 2.98
CA LYS A 50 14.72 7.95 4.23
C LYS A 50 14.08 6.62 4.65
N GLY A 51 14.27 6.27 5.90
CA GLY A 51 13.65 5.09 6.49
C GLY A 51 12.13 5.22 6.53
N VAL A 52 11.46 4.08 6.62
CA VAL A 52 10.02 4.02 6.83
C VAL A 52 9.75 4.05 8.33
N LYS A 53 8.89 4.95 8.77
CA LYS A 53 8.43 5.01 10.16
C LYS A 53 7.04 4.37 10.25
N LYS A 54 6.85 3.49 11.23
CA LYS A 54 5.53 2.95 11.55
C LYS A 54 4.62 4.12 11.98
N VAL A 55 3.47 4.25 11.32
CA VAL A 55 2.51 5.34 11.56
C VAL A 55 1.59 5.00 12.73
N THR A 56 1.16 3.74 12.81
CA THR A 56 0.25 3.26 13.85
C THR A 56 0.99 2.78 15.09
N SER A 57 0.45 3.08 16.26
CA SER A 57 0.90 2.51 17.54
C SER A 57 0.42 1.08 17.76
N SER A 58 -0.55 0.61 16.95
CA SER A 58 -1.10 -0.73 17.09
C SER A 58 -0.03 -1.80 16.90
N THR A 59 0.00 -2.75 17.82
CA THR A 59 0.80 -3.98 17.75
C THR A 59 0.01 -5.16 17.19
N THR A 60 -1.29 -4.97 16.94
CA THR A 60 -2.17 -6.03 16.44
C THR A 60 -1.81 -6.34 15.01
N PRO A 61 -1.30 -7.52 14.72
CA PRO A 61 -0.96 -7.89 13.36
C PRO A 61 -2.22 -8.15 12.53
N LEU A 62 -2.12 -7.90 11.24
CA LEU A 62 -3.10 -8.33 10.24
C LEU A 62 -3.05 -9.86 10.04
N GLY A 63 -3.32 -10.64 11.08
CA GLY A 63 -3.03 -12.07 11.04
C GLY A 63 -1.51 -12.37 11.01
N SER A 64 -1.15 -13.62 10.82
CA SER A 64 0.24 -14.04 10.84
C SER A 64 0.99 -13.62 9.58
N SER A 65 1.76 -12.63 9.56
CA SER A 65 2.70 -12.23 8.50
C SER A 65 2.16 -11.59 7.21
N ALA A 66 0.86 -11.34 7.09
CA ALA A 66 0.33 -10.67 5.91
C ALA A 66 0.48 -9.15 5.99
N GLY A 67 0.73 -8.53 4.86
CA GLY A 67 0.73 -7.09 4.71
C GLY A 67 -0.67 -6.51 4.59
N VAL A 68 -0.76 -5.20 4.63
CA VAL A 68 -1.97 -4.48 4.23
C VAL A 68 -2.13 -4.61 2.73
N GLU A 69 -3.26 -5.13 2.27
CA GLU A 69 -3.55 -5.33 0.86
C GLU A 69 -4.26 -4.13 0.25
N VAL A 70 -5.14 -3.51 1.03
CA VAL A 70 -5.89 -2.35 0.59
C VAL A 70 -6.01 -1.32 1.71
N ILE A 71 -5.92 -0.06 1.35
CA ILE A 71 -6.24 1.09 2.19
C ILE A 71 -7.25 1.93 1.42
N LYS A 72 -8.35 2.26 2.06
CA LYS A 72 -9.41 3.06 1.45
C LYS A 72 -9.87 4.15 2.40
N GLU A 73 -9.88 5.37 1.90
CA GLU A 73 -10.56 6.49 2.53
C GLU A 73 -12.07 6.38 2.27
N PHE A 74 -12.84 6.59 3.30
CA PHE A 74 -14.29 6.61 3.29
C PHE A 74 -14.76 7.91 3.95
N ILE A 75 -15.66 8.59 3.31
CA ILE A 75 -16.30 9.79 3.87
C ILE A 75 -17.69 9.37 4.31
N ASP A 76 -17.97 9.53 5.58
CA ASP A 76 -19.27 9.21 6.17
C ASP A 76 -20.34 10.23 5.76
N ARG A 77 -21.56 10.03 6.23
CA ARG A 77 -22.70 10.91 5.91
C ARG A 77 -22.57 12.29 6.56
N ASP A 78 -21.82 12.39 7.63
CA ASP A 78 -21.57 13.62 8.37
C ASP A 78 -20.33 14.38 7.86
N GLY A 79 -19.63 13.82 6.86
CA GLY A 79 -18.44 14.40 6.27
C GLY A 79 -17.15 14.07 7.00
N ASN A 80 -17.16 13.15 7.99
CA ASN A 80 -15.95 12.71 8.64
C ASN A 80 -15.20 11.71 7.76
N VAL A 81 -13.88 11.76 7.85
CA VAL A 81 -13.02 10.86 7.10
C VAL A 81 -12.63 9.66 7.97
N LEU A 82 -13.03 8.48 7.53
CA LEU A 82 -12.58 7.21 8.06
C LEU A 82 -11.59 6.56 7.09
N VAL A 83 -10.57 5.90 7.64
CA VAL A 83 -9.64 5.13 6.82
C VAL A 83 -9.78 3.67 7.18
N PHE A 84 -10.15 2.87 6.21
CA PHE A 84 -10.16 1.42 6.31
C PHE A 84 -8.85 0.84 5.79
N SER A 85 -8.36 -0.16 6.49
CA SER A 85 -7.25 -0.98 6.03
C SER A 85 -7.61 -2.44 6.19
N ALA A 86 -7.41 -3.22 5.14
CA ALA A 86 -7.70 -4.64 5.15
C ALA A 86 -6.49 -5.45 4.65
N GLY A 87 -6.35 -6.63 5.19
CA GLY A 87 -5.35 -7.59 4.78
C GLY A 87 -5.53 -8.88 5.57
N ASN A 88 -5.22 -10.00 4.92
CA ASN A 88 -5.43 -11.31 5.47
C ASN A 88 -6.87 -11.47 5.98
N ASN A 89 -7.05 -11.78 7.25
CA ASN A 89 -8.34 -12.04 7.88
C ASN A 89 -8.78 -10.90 8.82
N LYS A 90 -8.29 -9.70 8.60
CA LYS A 90 -8.56 -8.55 9.46
C LYS A 90 -8.93 -7.30 8.67
N ILE A 91 -9.87 -6.56 9.21
CA ILE A 91 -10.24 -5.22 8.74
C ILE A 91 -10.13 -4.26 9.92
N PHE A 92 -9.43 -3.17 9.70
CA PHE A 92 -9.24 -2.13 10.70
C PHE A 92 -9.80 -0.81 10.22
N THR A 93 -10.25 -0.01 11.15
CA THR A 93 -10.52 1.42 10.96
C THR A 93 -9.55 2.26 11.79
N GLY A 94 -9.22 3.44 11.26
CA GLY A 94 -8.33 4.39 11.90
C GLY A 94 -7.01 4.60 11.14
N THR A 95 -6.20 5.53 11.64
CA THR A 95 -4.92 5.92 11.03
C THR A 95 -3.73 5.65 11.96
N THR A 96 -3.71 6.29 13.12
CA THR A 96 -2.63 6.17 14.12
C THR A 96 -2.96 5.14 15.19
N SER A 97 -4.23 4.99 15.51
CA SER A 97 -4.78 3.93 16.34
C SER A 97 -5.73 3.11 15.49
N LEU A 98 -5.48 1.82 15.38
CA LEU A 98 -6.28 0.92 14.58
C LEU A 98 -7.24 0.15 15.46
N THR A 99 -8.52 0.16 15.09
CA THR A 99 -9.59 -0.62 15.71
C THR A 99 -9.97 -1.77 14.79
N ASP A 100 -9.88 -2.99 15.28
CA ASP A 100 -10.34 -4.19 14.57
C ASP A 100 -11.87 -4.22 14.54
N ILE A 101 -12.44 -4.14 13.35
CA ILE A 101 -13.88 -4.19 13.13
C ILE A 101 -14.35 -5.53 12.55
N SER A 102 -13.44 -6.47 12.37
CA SER A 102 -13.71 -7.77 11.76
C SER A 102 -14.08 -8.87 12.76
N SER A 103 -14.19 -8.53 14.04
CA SER A 103 -14.48 -9.50 15.11
C SER A 103 -15.80 -10.24 14.88
N GLY A 104 -15.76 -11.55 14.97
CA GLY A 104 -16.93 -12.42 14.79
C GLY A 104 -17.31 -12.73 13.33
N LEU A 105 -16.58 -12.20 12.36
CA LEU A 105 -16.81 -12.47 10.95
C LEU A 105 -15.83 -13.53 10.44
N THR A 106 -16.31 -14.42 9.57
CA THR A 106 -15.44 -15.32 8.81
C THR A 106 -14.89 -14.57 7.62
N ILE A 107 -13.63 -14.20 7.69
CA ILE A 107 -12.91 -13.45 6.67
C ILE A 107 -11.74 -14.29 6.22
N SER A 108 -11.61 -14.50 4.93
CA SER A 108 -10.47 -15.16 4.34
C SER A 108 -9.67 -14.15 3.51
N ALA A 109 -8.38 -14.19 3.66
CA ALA A 109 -7.51 -13.27 2.96
C ALA A 109 -7.49 -13.54 1.49
N ASN A 110 -7.59 -12.58 0.69
CA ASN A 110 -7.00 -12.35 -0.63
C ASN A 110 -7.85 -11.40 -1.44
N ASN A 111 -7.22 -10.44 -2.07
CA ASN A 111 -7.82 -9.59 -3.09
C ASN A 111 -9.02 -8.75 -2.62
N TRP A 112 -8.79 -8.00 -1.57
CA TRP A 112 -9.79 -7.06 -1.05
C TRP A 112 -10.07 -5.91 -2.02
N GLN A 113 -11.37 -5.64 -2.22
CA GLN A 113 -11.85 -4.45 -2.90
C GLN A 113 -12.80 -3.69 -1.97
N ILE A 114 -12.60 -2.40 -1.83
CA ILE A 114 -13.46 -1.56 -0.99
C ILE A 114 -14.09 -0.47 -1.85
N VAL A 115 -15.40 -0.34 -1.80
CA VAL A 115 -16.16 0.67 -2.51
C VAL A 115 -17.11 1.39 -1.57
N SER A 116 -17.19 2.71 -1.71
CA SER A 116 -18.16 3.54 -1.01
C SER A 116 -19.41 3.69 -1.88
N PHE A 117 -20.57 3.46 -1.31
CA PHE A 117 -21.83 3.60 -2.02
C PHE A 117 -22.96 3.95 -1.06
N ASN A 118 -23.73 4.97 -1.38
CA ASN A 118 -24.90 5.43 -0.64
C ASN A 118 -24.66 5.65 0.87
N GLY A 119 -23.48 6.20 1.22
CA GLY A 119 -23.09 6.51 2.59
C GLY A 119 -22.66 5.32 3.44
N ASP A 120 -22.46 4.16 2.83
CA ASP A 120 -21.93 2.95 3.46
C ASP A 120 -20.68 2.46 2.71
N ALA A 121 -19.84 1.66 3.35
CA ALA A 121 -18.69 1.04 2.70
C ALA A 121 -18.92 -0.46 2.50
N TYR A 122 -18.58 -0.94 1.33
CA TYR A 122 -18.73 -2.33 0.94
C TYR A 122 -17.37 -2.95 0.66
N PHE A 123 -17.16 -4.15 1.20
CA PHE A 123 -15.90 -4.89 1.13
C PHE A 123 -16.15 -6.19 0.37
N PHE A 124 -15.38 -6.38 -0.67
CA PHE A 124 -15.47 -7.59 -1.49
C PHE A 124 -14.14 -8.33 -1.43
N GLN A 125 -14.24 -9.64 -1.40
CA GLN A 125 -13.11 -10.55 -1.45
C GLN A 125 -13.46 -11.75 -2.32
N ARG A 126 -12.49 -12.29 -3.00
CA ARG A 126 -12.70 -13.39 -3.93
C ARG A 126 -13.19 -14.64 -3.21
N GLY A 127 -14.32 -15.22 -3.69
CA GLY A 127 -14.87 -16.49 -3.20
C GLY A 127 -15.42 -16.44 -1.78
N HIS A 128 -15.77 -15.26 -1.28
CA HIS A 128 -16.36 -15.08 0.04
C HIS A 128 -17.44 -14.02 0.02
N ASP A 129 -18.38 -14.15 0.93
CA ASP A 129 -19.47 -13.19 1.11
C ASP A 129 -18.95 -11.76 1.23
N ALA A 130 -19.60 -10.86 0.52
CA ALA A 130 -19.31 -9.45 0.66
C ALA A 130 -19.70 -8.93 2.05
N LEU A 131 -18.96 -7.95 2.55
CA LEU A 131 -19.23 -7.33 3.83
C LEU A 131 -19.70 -5.89 3.63
N LYS A 132 -20.52 -5.41 4.54
CA LYS A 132 -21.02 -4.04 4.56
C LYS A 132 -20.67 -3.38 5.89
N TYR A 133 -20.00 -2.25 5.82
CA TYR A 133 -19.88 -1.33 6.95
C TYR A 133 -21.03 -0.32 6.88
N THR A 134 -21.88 -0.33 7.90
CA THR A 134 -22.98 0.61 8.03
C THR A 134 -22.54 1.77 8.89
N ASP A 135 -22.48 2.95 8.28
CA ASP A 135 -21.99 4.16 8.94
C ASP A 135 -22.80 4.52 10.18
N SER A 136 -24.11 4.54 10.10
CA SER A 136 -25.00 4.93 11.21
C SER A 136 -24.87 4.07 12.48
N SER A 137 -24.38 2.85 12.36
CA SER A 137 -24.17 1.92 13.49
C SER A 137 -22.70 1.63 13.76
N SER A 138 -21.80 2.11 12.90
CA SER A 138 -20.35 1.82 12.94
C SER A 138 -20.06 0.31 13.02
N THR A 139 -20.89 -0.50 12.35
CA THR A 139 -20.79 -1.96 12.38
C THR A 139 -20.46 -2.55 11.01
N LEU A 140 -19.61 -3.56 11.03
CA LEU A 140 -19.31 -4.39 9.88
C LEU A 140 -20.10 -5.71 10.00
N ALA A 141 -20.82 -6.08 8.94
CA ALA A 141 -21.60 -7.31 8.89
C ALA A 141 -21.51 -7.97 7.51
N ALA A 142 -21.75 -9.26 7.44
CA ALA A 142 -21.90 -9.93 6.17
C ALA A 142 -23.11 -9.39 5.41
N LEU A 143 -22.94 -9.18 4.12
CA LEU A 143 -24.04 -8.84 3.24
C LEU A 143 -24.93 -10.07 3.05
N SER A 144 -26.18 -9.84 2.64
CA SER A 144 -27.13 -10.92 2.40
C SER A 144 -26.55 -12.03 1.52
N ALA A 145 -26.94 -13.29 1.79
CA ALA A 145 -26.56 -14.46 0.99
C ALA A 145 -26.92 -14.36 -0.52
N HIS A 146 -27.59 -13.32 -0.93
CA HIS A 146 -27.93 -13.04 -2.33
C HIS A 146 -26.95 -12.03 -2.97
N ALA A 147 -26.00 -11.51 -2.22
CA ALA A 147 -24.96 -10.68 -2.79
C ALA A 147 -23.93 -11.58 -3.47
N PRO A 148 -23.50 -11.25 -4.69
CA PRO A 148 -22.53 -12.07 -5.40
C PRO A 148 -21.14 -11.98 -4.76
N ASP A 149 -20.44 -13.09 -4.74
CA ASP A 149 -19.01 -13.12 -4.45
C ASP A 149 -18.26 -12.57 -5.65
N ALA A 150 -17.79 -11.35 -5.54
CA ALA A 150 -17.17 -10.67 -6.67
C ALA A 150 -15.68 -10.41 -6.40
N ASN A 151 -14.90 -10.51 -7.46
CA ASN A 151 -13.46 -10.24 -7.44
C ASN A 151 -13.14 -8.76 -7.70
N ALA A 152 -14.01 -8.06 -8.42
CA ALA A 152 -13.88 -6.64 -8.63
C ALA A 152 -15.24 -5.95 -8.56
N VAL A 153 -15.24 -4.73 -8.02
CA VAL A 153 -16.46 -3.95 -7.81
C VAL A 153 -16.22 -2.47 -8.09
N CYS A 154 -17.20 -1.81 -8.64
CA CYS A 154 -17.22 -0.36 -8.74
C CYS A 154 -18.62 0.20 -8.47
N ALA A 155 -18.66 1.44 -7.99
CA ALA A 155 -19.89 2.19 -7.84
C ALA A 155 -20.03 3.17 -9.01
N ALA A 156 -21.09 3.01 -9.80
CA ALA A 156 -21.38 3.87 -10.94
C ALA A 156 -22.87 3.92 -11.21
N PHE A 157 -23.37 5.06 -11.71
CA PHE A 157 -24.75 5.26 -12.12
C PHE A 157 -25.80 4.86 -11.06
N GLY A 158 -25.51 5.14 -9.79
CA GLY A 158 -26.40 4.82 -8.67
C GLY A 158 -26.50 3.33 -8.35
N ARG A 159 -25.54 2.51 -8.78
CA ARG A 159 -25.50 1.05 -8.55
C ARG A 159 -24.09 0.58 -8.23
N LEU A 160 -24.01 -0.57 -7.59
CA LEU A 160 -22.78 -1.35 -7.49
C LEU A 160 -22.70 -2.33 -8.66
N TRP A 161 -21.59 -2.31 -9.36
CA TRP A 161 -21.29 -3.21 -10.45
C TRP A 161 -20.24 -4.20 -9.97
N ALA A 162 -20.60 -5.46 -10.00
CA ALA A 162 -19.72 -6.56 -9.61
C ALA A 162 -19.33 -7.37 -10.85
N VAL A 163 -18.07 -7.74 -10.95
CA VAL A 163 -17.53 -8.54 -12.05
C VAL A 163 -16.72 -9.70 -11.51
N ASP A 164 -16.53 -10.71 -12.34
CA ASP A 164 -15.83 -11.95 -11.98
C ASP A 164 -16.50 -12.59 -10.75
N VAL A 165 -17.80 -12.81 -10.90
CA VAL A 165 -18.66 -13.38 -9.87
C VAL A 165 -18.49 -14.89 -9.88
N SER A 166 -18.17 -15.48 -8.72
CA SER A 166 -18.22 -16.91 -8.48
C SER A 166 -19.57 -17.24 -7.85
N GLY A 167 -20.38 -17.99 -8.53
CA GLY A 167 -21.67 -18.45 -8.03
C GLY A 167 -22.16 -19.64 -8.79
#